data_79e97821de9540f2ce065decfb955901
#
_entry.id   79e97821de9540f2ce065decfb955901
#
_cell.length_a   1.000
_cell.length_b   1.000
_cell.length_c   1.000
_cell.angle_alpha   90.00
_cell.angle_beta   90.00
_cell.angle_gamma   90.00
#
_symmetry.space_group_name_H-M   'P 1'
#
loop_
_entity.id
_entity.type
_entity.pdbx_description
1 polymer ?
#
loop_
_entity_poly.entity_id
_entity_poly.type
_entity_poly.pdbx_seq_one_letter_code
_entity_poly.pdbx_strand_id
1 'polypeptide(L)'
;MNRRKFLAVSSAAVAGAVAESSAEAALAPAQTNSASSIGLDLMRHRFGVNYTPSRNWWFCWNDWDTGPIRRDLDAIAALGADHLRLMLIWPFFQPNPKWVSQAHLDRLAQLLAMMGERHLDALVTVFTGQLSGWYFLPSFNRLSDGFYIDTAMRSAQELFVRELARVMKPHDNIIGFDFGNELDTCWSAPLPQGDAWMAEMFKLMNQLLPDGLHVNGVDHHPWFESDTFSAQALAAARFPVMHCYPHWTGADKYGGAMDPPSVKLLAAMATLIRSFAGTQGIPVWAGEFNTCLKDLPEKGQAEWLEKAVHAAIEQGVSWFSYWDSHDVDHKFQFDPVEYSLGLLTNDGRVKEQGRVFQQLAAAYRGKRVNFPTASLPSPPSDRTVNGTWQWILTWLEWKA
;
A
#
# COMPACT_ATOMS: atom_id res chain seq x y z
N MET A 1 7.95 3.85 21.14
CA MET A 1 7.41 2.70 21.90
C MET A 1 7.40 1.52 20.94
N ASN A 2 8.11 0.44 21.21
CA ASN A 2 8.38 -0.62 20.22
C ASN A 2 7.11 -1.40 19.94
N ARG A 3 6.56 -1.34 18.71
CA ARG A 3 5.29 -1.97 18.27
C ARG A 3 5.20 -3.48 18.57
N ARG A 4 6.34 -4.17 18.67
CA ARG A 4 6.42 -5.61 18.97
C ARG A 4 6.15 -6.01 20.44
N LYS A 5 6.15 -5.09 21.40
CA LYS A 5 6.00 -5.44 22.84
C LYS A 5 4.56 -5.67 23.30
N PHE A 6 3.56 -5.38 22.48
CA PHE A 6 2.16 -5.53 22.89
C PHE A 6 1.54 -6.90 22.54
N LEU A 7 2.19 -7.70 21.68
CA LEU A 7 1.69 -9.01 21.21
C LEU A 7 2.35 -10.23 21.85
N ALA A 8 3.24 -10.05 22.82
CA ALA A 8 3.92 -11.17 23.49
C ALA A 8 3.20 -11.57 24.79
N VAL A 9 2.00 -12.14 24.68
CA VAL A 9 1.40 -12.92 25.78
C VAL A 9 0.78 -14.19 25.22
N SER A 10 1.43 -15.30 25.55
CA SER A 10 0.96 -16.71 25.53
C SER A 10 0.80 -17.40 24.17
N SER A 11 1.83 -18.10 23.74
CA SER A 11 1.67 -19.37 23.04
C SER A 11 2.45 -20.46 23.77
N ALA A 12 1.75 -21.30 24.50
CA ALA A 12 2.26 -22.58 25.00
C ALA A 12 2.16 -23.59 23.85
N ALA A 13 3.30 -24.18 23.52
CA ALA A 13 3.45 -25.17 22.47
C ALA A 13 2.68 -26.47 22.77
N VAL A 14 1.94 -26.96 21.77
CA VAL A 14 1.60 -28.37 21.65
C VAL A 14 2.27 -28.87 20.38
N ALA A 15 3.31 -29.67 20.57
CA ALA A 15 4.00 -30.38 19.50
C ALA A 15 3.18 -31.60 19.10
N GLY A 16 2.59 -31.58 17.91
CA GLY A 16 2.01 -32.76 17.26
C GLY A 16 2.69 -32.95 15.90
N ALA A 17 3.42 -34.06 15.74
CA ALA A 17 4.05 -34.43 14.49
C ALA A 17 3.00 -34.71 13.41
N VAL A 18 3.07 -33.99 12.30
CA VAL A 18 2.31 -34.28 11.08
C VAL A 18 3.30 -34.54 9.94
N ALA A 19 3.11 -35.67 9.29
CA ALA A 19 3.92 -36.19 8.21
C ALA A 19 3.98 -35.23 7.00
N GLU A 20 5.18 -35.09 6.45
CA GLU A 20 5.44 -34.37 5.20
C GLU A 20 4.72 -35.07 4.04
N SER A 21 3.80 -34.37 3.45
CA SER A 21 3.29 -34.61 2.10
C SER A 21 3.67 -33.38 1.27
N SER A 22 4.75 -33.51 0.50
CA SER A 22 5.18 -32.53 -0.49
C SER A 22 4.17 -32.49 -1.63
N ALA A 23 3.25 -31.52 -1.57
CA ALA A 23 2.48 -31.09 -2.72
C ALA A 23 3.14 -29.82 -3.27
N GLU A 24 3.88 -29.93 -4.37
CA GLU A 24 4.26 -28.79 -5.21
C GLU A 24 2.97 -28.10 -5.66
N ALA A 25 2.65 -26.98 -5.00
CA ALA A 25 1.63 -26.07 -5.50
C ALA A 25 2.19 -25.38 -6.75
N ALA A 26 1.77 -25.85 -7.93
CA ALA A 26 2.07 -25.20 -9.19
C ALA A 26 1.57 -23.75 -9.15
N LEU A 27 2.50 -22.79 -9.19
CA LEU A 27 2.22 -21.38 -9.39
C LEU A 27 1.38 -21.23 -10.66
N ALA A 28 0.25 -20.58 -10.56
CA ALA A 28 -0.61 -20.31 -11.70
C ALA A 28 0.17 -19.53 -12.77
N PRO A 29 0.01 -19.84 -14.07
CA PRO A 29 0.72 -19.16 -15.13
C PRO A 29 0.38 -17.67 -15.14
N ALA A 30 1.39 -16.83 -15.42
CA ALA A 30 1.26 -15.39 -15.58
C ALA A 30 0.04 -15.06 -16.46
N GLN A 31 -0.87 -14.26 -15.92
CA GLN A 31 -2.10 -13.90 -16.61
C GLN A 31 -1.80 -13.16 -17.90
N THR A 32 -2.33 -13.64 -19.01
CA THR A 32 -2.30 -12.98 -20.30
C THR A 32 -3.04 -11.64 -20.22
N ASN A 33 -2.46 -10.61 -20.83
CA ASN A 33 -2.98 -9.24 -20.91
C ASN A 33 -4.43 -9.18 -21.42
N SER A 34 -5.42 -9.11 -20.51
CA SER A 34 -6.70 -8.50 -20.84
C SER A 34 -6.58 -6.99 -20.56
N ALA A 35 -6.95 -6.16 -21.51
CA ALA A 35 -6.96 -4.71 -21.30
C ALA A 35 -7.98 -4.37 -20.19
N SER A 36 -7.58 -3.58 -19.21
CA SER A 36 -8.51 -3.04 -18.21
C SER A 36 -9.44 -2.02 -18.85
N SER A 37 -10.65 -1.85 -18.30
CA SER A 37 -11.65 -0.90 -18.82
C SER A 37 -11.13 0.54 -18.92
N ILE A 38 -10.18 0.94 -18.06
CA ILE A 38 -9.51 2.25 -18.09
C ILE A 38 -8.19 2.24 -18.87
N GLY A 39 -7.86 1.16 -19.58
CA GLY A 39 -6.65 1.08 -20.42
C GLY A 39 -5.35 1.24 -19.64
N LEU A 40 -5.25 0.69 -18.43
CA LEU A 40 -4.08 0.82 -17.54
C LEU A 40 -2.80 0.32 -18.21
N ASP A 41 -1.90 1.24 -18.54
CA ASP A 41 -0.57 0.94 -19.02
C ASP A 41 0.43 0.99 -17.84
N LEU A 42 0.76 -0.17 -17.28
CA LEU A 42 1.69 -0.30 -16.14
C LEU A 42 3.12 0.16 -16.50
N MET A 43 3.40 0.33 -17.80
CA MET A 43 4.70 0.79 -18.31
C MET A 43 4.76 2.31 -18.48
N ARG A 44 3.79 3.04 -17.95
CA ARG A 44 3.79 4.49 -17.89
C ARG A 44 3.74 4.98 -16.45
N HIS A 45 4.51 6.02 -16.17
CA HIS A 45 4.50 6.63 -14.84
C HIS A 45 3.14 7.25 -14.52
N ARG A 46 2.64 6.96 -13.31
CA ARG A 46 1.46 7.58 -12.72
C ARG A 46 1.79 8.13 -11.33
N PHE A 47 1.09 9.20 -10.98
CA PHE A 47 1.28 9.90 -9.72
C PHE A 47 -0.06 10.07 -9.02
N GLY A 48 -0.19 9.54 -7.83
CA GLY A 48 -1.38 9.61 -7.01
C GLY A 48 -1.05 9.81 -5.54
N VAL A 49 -2.06 9.78 -4.73
CA VAL A 49 -1.94 9.96 -3.28
C VAL A 49 -2.83 8.95 -2.53
N ASN A 50 -2.47 8.65 -1.30
CA ASN A 50 -3.38 8.05 -0.35
C ASN A 50 -4.32 9.15 0.15
N TYR A 51 -5.63 8.95 0.02
CA TYR A 51 -6.61 9.97 0.38
C TYR A 51 -6.85 10.01 1.88
N THR A 52 -6.44 11.10 2.49
CA THR A 52 -6.76 11.45 3.88
C THR A 52 -7.72 12.63 3.87
N PRO A 53 -9.00 12.41 4.24
CA PRO A 53 -10.01 13.47 4.27
C PRO A 53 -9.64 14.61 5.22
N SER A 54 -9.61 15.85 4.72
CA SER A 54 -9.12 17.02 5.44
C SER A 54 -9.95 17.37 6.68
N ARG A 55 -11.27 17.17 6.62
CA ARG A 55 -12.20 17.60 7.68
C ARG A 55 -12.19 16.66 8.89
N ASN A 56 -12.49 15.38 8.66
CA ASN A 56 -12.72 14.41 9.73
C ASN A 56 -11.89 13.14 9.57
N TRP A 57 -10.79 13.22 8.85
CA TRP A 57 -9.95 12.06 8.62
C TRP A 57 -10.79 10.88 8.12
N TRP A 58 -10.50 9.64 8.43
CA TRP A 58 -11.31 8.50 8.00
C TRP A 58 -12.66 8.34 8.73
N PHE A 59 -12.91 9.11 9.80
CA PHE A 59 -14.25 9.23 10.38
C PHE A 59 -15.25 9.92 9.44
N CYS A 60 -14.78 10.49 8.32
CA CYS A 60 -15.65 11.02 7.27
C CYS A 60 -16.69 10.01 6.79
N TRP A 61 -16.36 8.70 6.84
CA TRP A 61 -17.30 7.64 6.50
C TRP A 61 -18.54 7.60 7.40
N ASN A 62 -18.45 8.06 8.64
CA ASN A 62 -19.56 8.18 9.58
C ASN A 62 -20.14 9.60 9.68
N ASP A 63 -19.37 10.62 9.32
CA ASP A 63 -19.78 12.02 9.26
C ASP A 63 -19.65 12.53 7.82
N TRP A 64 -20.50 12.01 6.94
CA TRP A 64 -20.42 12.21 5.52
C TRP A 64 -20.85 13.61 5.10
N ASP A 65 -19.93 14.37 4.50
CA ASP A 65 -20.16 15.69 3.97
C ASP A 65 -19.41 15.85 2.62
N THR A 66 -20.16 15.92 1.54
CA THR A 66 -19.60 16.01 0.18
C THR A 66 -18.94 17.38 -0.11
N GLY A 67 -19.23 18.41 0.66
CA GLY A 67 -18.64 19.75 0.46
C GLY A 67 -17.12 19.76 0.67
N PRO A 68 -16.62 19.40 1.87
CA PRO A 68 -15.19 19.22 2.11
C PRO A 68 -14.54 18.20 1.16
N ILE A 69 -15.18 17.03 0.96
CA ILE A 69 -14.66 15.99 0.07
C ILE A 69 -14.41 16.52 -1.35
N ARG A 70 -15.36 17.27 -1.91
CA ARG A 70 -15.18 17.90 -3.24
C ARG A 70 -14.00 18.85 -3.27
N ARG A 71 -13.81 19.68 -2.23
CA ARG A 71 -12.66 20.59 -2.15
C ARG A 71 -11.33 19.83 -2.06
N ASP A 72 -11.30 18.75 -1.28
CA ASP A 72 -10.12 17.90 -1.18
C ASP A 72 -9.76 17.31 -2.55
N LEU A 73 -10.74 16.75 -3.26
CA LEU A 73 -10.54 16.16 -4.60
C LEU A 73 -10.11 17.22 -5.62
N ASP A 74 -10.67 18.45 -5.57
CA ASP A 74 -10.26 19.55 -6.42
C ASP A 74 -8.79 19.94 -6.17
N ALA A 75 -8.39 20.02 -4.90
CA ALA A 75 -7.02 20.35 -4.52
C ALA A 75 -6.03 19.25 -4.93
N ILE A 76 -6.39 17.97 -4.75
CA ILE A 76 -5.57 16.82 -5.17
C ILE A 76 -5.42 16.80 -6.69
N ALA A 77 -6.49 16.97 -7.44
CA ALA A 77 -6.44 17.04 -8.91
C ALA A 77 -5.55 18.20 -9.39
N ALA A 78 -5.60 19.36 -8.72
CA ALA A 78 -4.76 20.50 -9.01
C ALA A 78 -3.26 20.24 -8.77
N LEU A 79 -2.89 19.30 -7.90
CA LEU A 79 -1.51 18.82 -7.76
C LEU A 79 -1.05 17.94 -8.93
N GLY A 80 -1.95 17.60 -9.86
CA GLY A 80 -1.64 16.73 -10.99
C GLY A 80 -1.71 15.24 -10.67
N ALA A 81 -2.27 14.85 -9.54
CA ALA A 81 -2.57 13.45 -9.25
C ALA A 81 -3.56 12.88 -10.28
N ASP A 82 -3.42 11.59 -10.59
CA ASP A 82 -4.30 10.87 -11.51
C ASP A 82 -5.01 9.68 -10.86
N HIS A 83 -4.64 9.33 -9.63
CA HIS A 83 -5.31 8.28 -8.87
C HIS A 83 -5.24 8.51 -7.36
N LEU A 84 -6.20 7.90 -6.66
CA LEU A 84 -6.25 7.86 -5.21
C LEU A 84 -6.30 6.41 -4.74
N ARG A 85 -5.56 6.11 -3.68
CA ARG A 85 -5.75 4.92 -2.86
C ARG A 85 -6.71 5.27 -1.73
N LEU A 86 -7.87 4.60 -1.68
CA LEU A 86 -8.99 4.89 -0.78
C LEU A 86 -9.00 3.90 0.39
N MET A 87 -8.92 4.39 1.62
CA MET A 87 -9.02 3.57 2.82
C MET A 87 -10.49 3.39 3.22
N LEU A 88 -11.00 2.17 3.11
CA LEU A 88 -12.30 1.81 3.68
C LEU A 88 -12.10 1.41 5.14
N ILE A 89 -12.82 2.03 6.06
CA ILE A 89 -12.76 1.63 7.47
C ILE A 89 -13.65 0.41 7.67
N TRP A 90 -13.05 -0.77 7.61
CA TRP A 90 -13.74 -2.05 7.57
C TRP A 90 -14.91 -2.18 8.57
N PRO A 91 -14.76 -1.88 9.90
CA PRO A 91 -15.88 -2.00 10.84
C PRO A 91 -17.05 -1.06 10.56
N PHE A 92 -16.85 0.03 9.82
CA PHE A 92 -17.94 0.93 9.43
C PHE A 92 -18.75 0.35 8.27
N PHE A 93 -18.06 -0.23 7.31
CA PHE A 93 -18.69 -0.88 6.16
C PHE A 93 -19.30 -2.23 6.52
N GLN A 94 -18.63 -3.04 7.34
CA GLN A 94 -19.06 -4.38 7.74
C GLN A 94 -19.04 -4.54 9.26
N PRO A 95 -20.02 -3.99 9.98
CA PRO A 95 -20.09 -4.10 11.44
C PRO A 95 -20.54 -5.50 11.92
N ASN A 96 -21.03 -6.35 11.01
CA ASN A 96 -21.51 -7.71 11.28
C ASN A 96 -21.00 -8.66 10.19
N PRO A 97 -20.59 -9.90 10.52
CA PRO A 97 -20.00 -10.82 9.52
C PRO A 97 -20.94 -11.20 8.38
N LYS A 98 -22.25 -11.03 8.56
CA LYS A 98 -23.30 -11.39 7.58
C LYS A 98 -24.01 -10.16 6.97
N TRP A 99 -23.50 -8.96 7.20
CA TRP A 99 -24.15 -7.74 6.73
C TRP A 99 -23.13 -6.65 6.42
N VAL A 100 -23.31 -6.00 5.28
CA VAL A 100 -22.55 -4.83 4.84
C VAL A 100 -23.47 -3.62 4.81
N SER A 101 -23.01 -2.49 5.30
CA SER A 101 -23.79 -1.26 5.41
C SER A 101 -24.07 -0.63 4.07
N GLN A 102 -25.34 -0.64 3.63
CA GLN A 102 -25.72 -0.01 2.37
C GLN A 102 -25.43 1.49 2.37
N ALA A 103 -25.60 2.17 3.51
CA ALA A 103 -25.30 3.61 3.61
C ALA A 103 -23.82 3.93 3.31
N HIS A 104 -22.88 3.08 3.78
CA HIS A 104 -21.46 3.24 3.48
C HIS A 104 -21.11 2.86 2.03
N LEU A 105 -21.78 1.85 1.49
CA LEU A 105 -21.66 1.51 0.07
C LEU A 105 -22.15 2.65 -0.83
N ASP A 106 -23.25 3.32 -0.47
CA ASP A 106 -23.76 4.49 -1.21
C ASP A 106 -22.78 5.68 -1.11
N ARG A 107 -22.13 5.88 0.03
CA ARG A 107 -21.07 6.89 0.19
C ARG A 107 -19.85 6.57 -0.67
N LEU A 108 -19.45 5.32 -0.76
CA LEU A 108 -18.39 4.89 -1.68
C LEU A 108 -18.76 5.19 -3.14
N ALA A 109 -19.98 4.84 -3.57
CA ALA A 109 -20.46 5.16 -4.93
C ALA A 109 -20.41 6.66 -5.21
N GLN A 110 -20.85 7.49 -4.26
CA GLN A 110 -20.76 8.96 -4.38
C GLN A 110 -19.31 9.45 -4.49
N LEU A 111 -18.38 8.89 -3.68
CA LEU A 111 -16.97 9.26 -3.76
C LEU A 111 -16.38 8.90 -5.12
N LEU A 112 -16.64 7.69 -5.61
CA LEU A 112 -16.17 7.23 -6.92
C LEU A 112 -16.69 8.12 -8.06
N ALA A 113 -17.97 8.53 -8.00
CA ALA A 113 -18.54 9.46 -8.98
C ALA A 113 -17.86 10.84 -8.92
N MET A 114 -17.65 11.40 -7.72
CA MET A 114 -16.95 12.68 -7.54
C MET A 114 -15.50 12.64 -8.01
N MET A 115 -14.83 11.50 -7.86
CA MET A 115 -13.48 11.27 -8.41
C MET A 115 -13.51 11.21 -9.93
N GLY A 116 -14.48 10.48 -10.53
CA GLY A 116 -14.64 10.41 -11.97
C GLY A 116 -14.87 11.77 -12.64
N GLU A 117 -15.64 12.67 -11.99
CA GLU A 117 -15.82 14.07 -12.42
C GLU A 117 -14.49 14.83 -12.57
N ARG A 118 -13.42 14.37 -11.92
CA ARG A 118 -12.09 14.99 -11.86
C ARG A 118 -11.01 14.16 -12.56
N HIS A 119 -11.39 13.11 -13.26
CA HIS A 119 -10.47 12.16 -13.89
C HIS A 119 -9.46 11.55 -12.91
N LEU A 120 -9.90 11.29 -11.67
CA LEU A 120 -9.14 10.58 -10.65
C LEU A 120 -9.58 9.12 -10.62
N ASP A 121 -8.64 8.21 -10.82
CA ASP A 121 -8.90 6.79 -10.73
C ASP A 121 -8.82 6.30 -9.28
N ALA A 122 -9.58 5.27 -8.94
CA ALA A 122 -9.70 4.74 -7.58
C ALA A 122 -9.08 3.34 -7.43
N LEU A 123 -8.15 3.20 -6.51
CA LEU A 123 -7.77 1.93 -5.90
C LEU A 123 -8.48 1.80 -4.56
N VAL A 124 -9.28 0.78 -4.37
CA VAL A 124 -10.09 0.60 -3.16
C VAL A 124 -9.41 -0.37 -2.21
N THR A 125 -8.91 0.13 -1.07
CA THR A 125 -8.31 -0.68 -0.01
C THR A 125 -9.39 -1.26 0.89
N VAL A 126 -9.47 -2.61 0.93
CA VAL A 126 -10.60 -3.36 1.48
C VAL A 126 -10.48 -3.54 3.00
N PHE A 127 -9.47 -4.29 3.44
CA PHE A 127 -9.32 -4.64 4.85
C PHE A 127 -8.34 -3.69 5.53
N THR A 128 -8.86 -2.67 6.20
CA THR A 128 -8.05 -1.73 6.96
C THR A 128 -8.02 -2.16 8.42
N GLY A 129 -6.94 -2.84 8.82
CA GLY A 129 -6.74 -3.21 10.23
C GLY A 129 -6.09 -2.10 11.02
N GLN A 130 -4.99 -1.56 10.53
CA GLN A 130 -4.24 -0.46 11.12
C GLN A 130 -4.14 0.71 10.14
N LEU A 131 -4.31 1.93 10.67
CA LEU A 131 -4.03 3.18 9.95
C LEU A 131 -3.47 4.19 10.95
N SER A 132 -2.32 4.79 10.64
CA SER A 132 -1.71 5.85 11.46
C SER A 132 -1.65 5.53 12.96
N GLY A 133 -1.35 4.28 13.30
CA GLY A 133 -1.27 3.80 14.68
C GLY A 133 -2.60 3.47 15.35
N TRP A 134 -3.73 3.63 14.66
CA TRP A 134 -5.06 3.24 15.15
C TRP A 134 -5.49 1.89 14.58
N TYR A 135 -6.19 1.09 15.40
CA TYR A 135 -6.74 -0.19 14.99
C TYR A 135 -8.24 -0.08 14.71
N PHE A 136 -8.64 -0.41 13.49
CA PHE A 136 -10.03 -0.40 13.03
C PHE A 136 -10.49 -1.82 12.74
N LEU A 137 -10.78 -2.57 13.78
CA LEU A 137 -11.17 -3.97 13.67
C LEU A 137 -12.68 -4.12 13.87
N PRO A 138 -13.39 -4.84 13.01
CA PRO A 138 -14.79 -5.15 13.26
C PRO A 138 -14.93 -6.06 14.50
N SER A 139 -16.03 -5.94 15.20
CA SER A 139 -16.27 -6.63 16.49
C SER A 139 -16.20 -8.16 16.40
N PHE A 140 -16.38 -8.72 15.21
CA PHE A 140 -16.29 -10.15 14.94
C PHE A 140 -14.87 -10.63 14.59
N ASN A 141 -13.92 -9.72 14.41
CA ASN A 141 -12.51 -10.04 14.16
C ASN A 141 -11.70 -9.81 15.43
N ARG A 142 -10.99 -10.85 15.87
CA ARG A 142 -10.05 -10.78 16.98
C ARG A 142 -8.64 -10.68 16.42
N LEU A 143 -7.78 -9.92 17.10
CA LEU A 143 -6.43 -9.56 16.64
C LEU A 143 -5.51 -10.75 16.31
N SER A 144 -5.75 -11.93 16.86
CA SER A 144 -4.76 -13.00 16.78
C SER A 144 -5.14 -14.19 15.93
N ASP A 145 -6.43 -14.42 15.68
CA ASP A 145 -6.83 -15.74 15.24
C ASP A 145 -7.73 -15.70 14.02
N GLY A 146 -7.29 -16.39 13.00
CA GLY A 146 -8.16 -16.83 11.95
C GLY A 146 -8.43 -15.84 10.82
N PHE A 147 -7.82 -14.65 10.77
CA PHE A 147 -8.04 -13.74 9.64
C PHE A 147 -7.83 -14.43 8.30
N TYR A 148 -6.75 -15.22 8.18
CA TYR A 148 -6.38 -15.91 6.96
C TYR A 148 -6.98 -17.32 6.83
N ILE A 149 -7.36 -17.98 7.93
CA ILE A 149 -7.67 -19.41 7.91
C ILE A 149 -9.08 -19.77 8.40
N ASP A 150 -9.71 -18.93 9.23
CA ASP A 150 -11.03 -19.23 9.77
C ASP A 150 -12.11 -19.14 8.68
N THR A 151 -12.91 -20.20 8.54
CA THR A 151 -13.93 -20.31 7.48
C THR A 151 -15.03 -19.25 7.61
N ALA A 152 -15.45 -18.92 8.84
CA ALA A 152 -16.49 -17.92 9.06
C ALA A 152 -15.95 -16.51 8.74
N MET A 153 -14.69 -16.25 9.09
CA MET A 153 -13.99 -15.01 8.73
C MET A 153 -13.86 -14.88 7.22
N ARG A 154 -13.41 -15.93 6.52
CA ARG A 154 -13.29 -15.94 5.05
C ARG A 154 -14.63 -15.72 4.36
N SER A 155 -15.72 -16.31 4.89
CA SER A 155 -17.08 -16.04 4.38
C SER A 155 -17.49 -14.58 4.55
N ALA A 156 -17.13 -13.95 5.67
CA ALA A 156 -17.39 -12.54 5.90
C ALA A 156 -16.56 -11.65 4.96
N GLN A 157 -15.28 -11.97 4.75
CA GLN A 157 -14.40 -11.28 3.80
C GLN A 157 -14.95 -11.38 2.36
N GLU A 158 -15.34 -12.57 1.94
CA GLU A 158 -15.93 -12.80 0.61
C GLU A 158 -17.21 -11.97 0.40
N LEU A 159 -18.11 -11.94 1.39
CA LEU A 159 -19.30 -11.10 1.33
C LEU A 159 -18.93 -9.63 1.13
N PHE A 160 -17.97 -9.13 1.90
CA PHE A 160 -17.56 -7.73 1.82
C PHE A 160 -16.99 -7.38 0.44
N VAL A 161 -16.07 -8.19 -0.09
CA VAL A 161 -15.48 -7.97 -1.42
C VAL A 161 -16.56 -8.02 -2.52
N ARG A 162 -17.55 -8.92 -2.43
CA ARG A 162 -18.66 -9.00 -3.38
C ARG A 162 -19.52 -7.74 -3.38
N GLU A 163 -19.85 -7.22 -2.19
CA GLU A 163 -20.66 -6.01 -2.07
C GLU A 163 -19.90 -4.77 -2.58
N LEU A 164 -18.61 -4.67 -2.32
CA LEU A 164 -17.76 -3.62 -2.87
C LEU A 164 -17.69 -3.71 -4.40
N ALA A 165 -17.47 -4.90 -4.95
CA ALA A 165 -17.43 -5.10 -6.39
C ALA A 165 -18.76 -4.68 -7.07
N ARG A 166 -19.90 -4.97 -6.45
CA ARG A 166 -21.23 -4.56 -6.95
C ARG A 166 -21.33 -3.05 -7.09
N VAL A 167 -20.78 -2.31 -6.12
CA VAL A 167 -20.78 -0.84 -6.14
C VAL A 167 -19.75 -0.27 -7.12
N MET A 168 -18.59 -0.90 -7.24
CA MET A 168 -17.49 -0.41 -8.08
C MET A 168 -17.75 -0.62 -9.58
N LYS A 169 -18.38 -1.73 -9.96
CA LYS A 169 -18.61 -2.11 -11.37
C LYS A 169 -19.23 -1.02 -12.28
N PRO A 170 -20.16 -0.18 -11.82
CA PRO A 170 -20.75 0.87 -12.65
C PRO A 170 -19.83 2.06 -12.96
N HIS A 171 -18.64 2.13 -12.34
CA HIS A 171 -17.73 3.27 -12.46
C HIS A 171 -16.56 2.94 -13.38
N ASP A 172 -16.27 3.83 -14.33
CA ASP A 172 -15.20 3.65 -15.32
C ASP A 172 -13.79 4.00 -14.77
N ASN A 173 -13.72 4.65 -13.62
CA ASN A 173 -12.49 5.12 -12.99
C ASN A 173 -11.97 4.16 -11.89
N ILE A 174 -12.17 2.86 -12.04
CA ILE A 174 -11.73 1.85 -11.08
C ILE A 174 -10.41 1.23 -11.54
N ILE A 175 -9.35 1.41 -10.74
CA ILE A 175 -8.11 0.64 -10.88
C ILE A 175 -8.35 -0.81 -10.48
N GLY A 176 -8.88 -1.03 -9.29
CA GLY A 176 -9.12 -2.34 -8.73
C GLY A 176 -9.20 -2.34 -7.22
N PHE A 177 -8.94 -3.51 -6.65
CA PHE A 177 -8.83 -3.69 -5.20
C PHE A 177 -7.38 -3.71 -4.74
N ASP A 178 -7.15 -3.09 -3.60
CA ASP A 178 -6.06 -3.40 -2.71
C ASP A 178 -6.60 -4.27 -1.56
N PHE A 179 -6.00 -5.42 -1.28
CA PHE A 179 -6.52 -6.35 -0.26
C PHE A 179 -6.75 -5.69 1.08
N GLY A 180 -5.85 -4.79 1.46
CA GLY A 180 -5.96 -4.09 2.72
C GLY A 180 -4.73 -3.25 3.02
N ASN A 181 -4.80 -2.50 4.11
CA ASN A 181 -3.68 -1.70 4.55
C ASN A 181 -2.80 -2.49 5.49
N GLU A 182 -1.61 -2.85 5.03
CA GLU A 182 -0.55 -3.45 5.85
C GLU A 182 -1.06 -4.62 6.73
N LEU A 183 -1.75 -5.59 6.10
CA LEU A 183 -2.40 -6.70 6.80
C LEU A 183 -1.44 -7.49 7.68
N ASP A 184 -0.20 -7.60 7.26
CA ASP A 184 0.89 -8.26 7.96
C ASP A 184 1.27 -7.58 9.29
N THR A 185 0.90 -6.34 9.50
CA THR A 185 1.08 -5.63 10.77
C THR A 185 0.00 -5.95 11.81
N CYS A 186 -1.16 -6.43 11.37
CA CYS A 186 -2.32 -6.71 12.21
C CYS A 186 -2.50 -8.20 12.49
N TRP A 187 -2.30 -9.02 11.47
CA TRP A 187 -2.57 -10.45 11.50
C TRP A 187 -1.40 -11.23 10.95
N SER A 188 -1.16 -12.41 11.53
CA SER A 188 -0.11 -13.31 11.10
C SER A 188 -0.65 -14.72 10.84
N ALA A 189 0.02 -15.43 9.93
CA ALA A 189 -0.20 -16.85 9.69
C ALA A 189 1.13 -17.49 9.24
N PRO A 190 1.28 -18.81 9.34
CA PRO A 190 2.37 -19.50 8.65
C PRO A 190 2.37 -19.19 7.15
N LEU A 191 3.54 -18.98 6.55
CA LEU A 191 3.70 -18.60 5.14
C LEU A 191 2.79 -19.34 4.15
N PRO A 192 2.67 -20.68 4.17
CA PRO A 192 1.80 -21.38 3.22
C PRO A 192 0.33 -20.97 3.34
N GLN A 193 -0.12 -20.56 4.54
CA GLN A 193 -1.51 -20.17 4.77
C GLN A 193 -1.75 -18.73 4.34
N GLY A 194 -0.83 -17.82 4.61
CA GLY A 194 -0.90 -16.43 4.14
C GLY A 194 -0.87 -16.35 2.62
N ASP A 195 0.08 -17.03 1.99
CA ASP A 195 0.20 -17.10 0.53
C ASP A 195 -1.05 -17.74 -0.12
N ALA A 196 -1.60 -18.81 0.46
CA ALA A 196 -2.83 -19.44 -0.02
C ALA A 196 -4.04 -18.49 0.08
N TRP A 197 -4.19 -17.79 1.20
CA TRP A 197 -5.24 -16.79 1.37
C TRP A 197 -5.12 -15.69 0.31
N MET A 198 -3.92 -15.17 0.09
CA MET A 198 -3.66 -14.14 -0.91
C MET A 198 -4.03 -14.63 -2.32
N ALA A 199 -3.64 -15.84 -2.70
CA ALA A 199 -3.96 -16.42 -3.99
C ALA A 199 -5.48 -16.57 -4.20
N GLU A 200 -6.21 -17.02 -3.18
CA GLU A 200 -7.67 -17.14 -3.23
C GLU A 200 -8.36 -15.78 -3.31
N MET A 201 -7.84 -14.79 -2.58
CA MET A 201 -8.39 -13.44 -2.63
C MET A 201 -8.17 -12.78 -4.01
N PHE A 202 -6.99 -12.95 -4.62
CA PHE A 202 -6.76 -12.53 -6.02
C PHE A 202 -7.72 -13.22 -6.98
N LYS A 203 -7.93 -14.53 -6.81
CA LYS A 203 -8.89 -15.28 -7.64
C LYS A 203 -10.30 -14.72 -7.52
N LEU A 204 -10.76 -14.45 -6.30
CA LEU A 204 -12.09 -13.87 -6.05
C LEU A 204 -12.23 -12.48 -6.70
N MET A 205 -11.25 -11.61 -6.47
CA MET A 205 -11.27 -10.24 -7.00
C MET A 205 -11.23 -10.23 -8.53
N ASN A 206 -10.42 -11.07 -9.14
CA ASN A 206 -10.38 -11.23 -10.60
C ASN A 206 -11.71 -11.78 -11.18
N GLN A 207 -12.40 -12.65 -10.45
CA GLN A 207 -13.74 -13.11 -10.87
C GLN A 207 -14.79 -11.99 -10.81
N LEU A 208 -14.68 -11.13 -9.81
CA LEU A 208 -15.63 -10.05 -9.57
C LEU A 208 -15.38 -8.84 -10.47
N LEU A 209 -14.13 -8.45 -10.64
CA LEU A 209 -13.67 -7.33 -11.47
C LEU A 209 -12.53 -7.81 -12.40
N PRO A 210 -12.83 -8.52 -13.48
CA PRO A 210 -11.82 -9.17 -14.33
C PRO A 210 -10.86 -8.19 -15.01
N ASP A 211 -11.33 -6.97 -15.29
CA ASP A 211 -10.52 -5.91 -15.89
C ASP A 211 -9.75 -5.08 -14.86
N GLY A 212 -9.95 -5.34 -13.55
CA GLY A 212 -9.29 -4.64 -12.47
C GLY A 212 -7.82 -5.05 -12.31
N LEU A 213 -7.03 -4.10 -11.85
CA LEU A 213 -5.68 -4.34 -11.36
C LEU A 213 -5.76 -4.49 -9.83
N HIS A 214 -5.59 -5.72 -9.35
CA HIS A 214 -5.64 -6.00 -7.91
C HIS A 214 -4.23 -6.09 -7.34
N VAL A 215 -4.04 -5.52 -6.14
CA VAL A 215 -2.73 -5.44 -5.48
C VAL A 215 -2.82 -5.85 -4.01
N ASN A 216 -1.67 -5.98 -3.35
CA ASN A 216 -1.57 -6.59 -2.03
C ASN A 216 -1.39 -5.64 -0.85
N GLY A 217 -1.02 -4.37 -1.05
CA GLY A 217 -0.92 -3.34 -0.01
C GLY A 217 -0.20 -3.73 1.29
N VAL A 218 0.79 -4.62 1.21
CA VAL A 218 1.58 -5.06 2.38
C VAL A 218 2.59 -4.00 2.80
N ASP A 219 2.96 -4.03 4.08
CA ASP A 219 4.07 -3.24 4.62
C ASP A 219 5.42 -3.69 4.02
N HIS A 220 6.50 -3.03 4.43
CA HIS A 220 7.86 -3.41 4.02
C HIS A 220 8.33 -4.77 4.60
N HIS A 221 7.74 -5.24 5.72
CA HIS A 221 8.19 -6.44 6.44
C HIS A 221 8.32 -7.69 5.56
N PRO A 222 7.33 -8.10 4.75
CA PRO A 222 7.47 -9.31 3.93
C PRO A 222 8.58 -9.22 2.88
N TRP A 223 8.98 -8.02 2.50
CA TRP A 223 10.12 -7.80 1.61
C TRP A 223 11.46 -7.94 2.34
N PHE A 224 11.51 -7.54 3.60
CA PHE A 224 12.73 -7.55 4.43
C PHE A 224 12.95 -8.88 5.14
N GLU A 225 11.91 -9.48 5.67
CA GLU A 225 11.95 -10.78 6.33
C GLU A 225 10.74 -11.63 5.94
N SER A 226 10.90 -12.94 5.90
CA SER A 226 9.76 -13.81 5.63
C SER A 226 8.88 -13.90 6.88
N ASP A 227 7.61 -13.54 6.72
CA ASP A 227 6.62 -13.55 7.79
C ASP A 227 5.33 -14.20 7.29
N THR A 228 4.21 -13.49 7.26
CA THR A 228 2.90 -14.01 6.82
C THR A 228 2.86 -14.27 5.31
N PHE A 229 3.56 -13.46 4.53
CA PHE A 229 3.65 -13.58 3.07
C PHE A 229 5.08 -13.80 2.62
N SER A 230 5.27 -14.67 1.64
CA SER A 230 6.58 -14.84 1.02
C SER A 230 6.86 -13.73 0.01
N ALA A 231 8.09 -13.21 0.01
CA ALA A 231 8.52 -12.21 -0.96
C ALA A 231 8.39 -12.71 -2.42
N GLN A 232 8.56 -14.03 -2.64
CA GLN A 232 8.39 -14.67 -3.94
C GLN A 232 6.93 -14.62 -4.42
N ALA A 233 5.96 -14.93 -3.54
CA ALA A 233 4.54 -14.86 -3.89
C ALA A 233 4.09 -13.42 -4.15
N LEU A 234 4.57 -12.47 -3.34
CA LEU A 234 4.31 -11.04 -3.55
C LEU A 234 4.92 -10.52 -4.86
N ALA A 235 6.15 -10.92 -5.18
CA ALA A 235 6.85 -10.52 -6.40
C ALA A 235 6.26 -11.16 -7.67
N ALA A 236 5.54 -12.29 -7.55
CA ALA A 236 4.82 -12.93 -8.64
C ALA A 236 3.51 -12.21 -9.01
N ALA A 237 3.06 -11.23 -8.22
CA ALA A 237 1.90 -10.42 -8.55
C ALA A 237 2.11 -9.65 -9.87
N ARG A 238 1.02 -9.40 -10.59
CA ARG A 238 1.05 -8.63 -11.85
C ARG A 238 1.67 -7.24 -11.66
N PHE A 239 1.48 -6.65 -10.50
CA PHE A 239 2.00 -5.33 -10.12
C PHE A 239 2.37 -5.34 -8.63
N PRO A 240 3.59 -5.72 -8.27
CA PRO A 240 4.05 -5.68 -6.90
C PRO A 240 3.99 -4.27 -6.31
N VAL A 241 3.49 -4.18 -5.08
CA VAL A 241 3.39 -2.93 -4.33
C VAL A 241 4.37 -2.93 -3.17
N MET A 242 4.91 -1.78 -2.84
CA MET A 242 5.73 -1.57 -1.64
C MET A 242 5.24 -0.36 -0.86
N HIS A 243 5.29 -0.45 0.46
CA HIS A 243 5.26 0.70 1.36
C HIS A 243 6.68 0.99 1.84
N CYS A 244 7.10 2.24 1.78
CA CYS A 244 8.51 2.59 1.95
C CYS A 244 8.67 3.89 2.73
N TYR A 245 9.04 3.73 4.00
CA TYR A 245 9.30 4.83 4.92
C TYR A 245 10.67 4.64 5.57
N PRO A 246 11.66 5.51 5.32
CA PRO A 246 13.00 5.37 5.90
C PRO A 246 12.98 5.22 7.42
N HIS A 247 12.12 5.97 8.09
CA HIS A 247 11.98 5.95 9.55
C HIS A 247 11.55 4.58 10.10
N TRP A 248 10.53 3.95 9.48
CA TRP A 248 9.98 2.68 9.98
C TRP A 248 10.76 1.46 9.50
N THR A 249 11.45 1.57 8.37
CA THR A 249 12.33 0.50 7.88
C THR A 249 13.66 0.44 8.62
N GLY A 250 14.01 1.48 9.41
CA GLY A 250 15.25 1.56 10.18
C GLY A 250 16.45 2.05 9.36
N ALA A 251 16.22 2.80 8.28
CA ALA A 251 17.28 3.43 7.48
C ALA A 251 18.15 4.39 8.29
N ASP A 252 17.57 5.01 9.32
CA ASP A 252 18.22 5.92 10.27
C ASP A 252 19.39 5.27 11.04
N LYS A 253 19.45 3.95 11.11
CA LYS A 253 20.57 3.20 11.70
C LYS A 253 21.82 3.20 10.83
N TYR A 254 21.68 3.54 9.55
CA TYR A 254 22.74 3.40 8.54
C TYR A 254 23.13 4.72 7.90
N GLY A 255 22.47 5.82 8.25
CA GLY A 255 22.79 7.15 7.75
C GLY A 255 21.75 8.19 8.18
N GLY A 256 22.01 9.45 7.89
CA GLY A 256 21.05 10.54 8.08
C GLY A 256 19.89 10.49 7.07
N ALA A 257 18.87 11.31 7.34
CA ALA A 257 17.66 11.34 6.52
C ALA A 257 17.89 11.73 5.05
N MET A 258 19.00 12.40 4.74
CA MET A 258 19.37 12.78 3.37
C MET A 258 20.47 11.90 2.76
N ASP A 259 20.92 10.88 3.48
CA ASP A 259 21.93 9.94 3.00
C ASP A 259 21.32 8.84 2.10
N PRO A 260 22.15 8.16 1.28
CA PRO A 260 21.69 7.11 0.36
C PRO A 260 20.79 6.04 0.95
N PRO A 261 21.00 5.51 2.20
CA PRO A 261 20.07 4.53 2.79
C PRO A 261 18.63 5.03 2.93
N SER A 262 18.43 6.33 3.12
CA SER A 262 17.10 6.94 3.15
C SER A 262 16.63 7.37 1.76
N VAL A 263 17.40 8.21 1.06
CA VAL A 263 16.98 8.83 -0.21
C VAL A 263 16.83 7.82 -1.35
N LYS A 264 17.62 6.73 -1.35
CA LYS A 264 17.55 5.68 -2.39
C LYS A 264 16.79 4.43 -1.94
N LEU A 265 16.08 4.48 -0.81
CA LEU A 265 15.37 3.31 -0.28
C LEU A 265 14.30 2.79 -1.26
N LEU A 266 13.50 3.67 -1.87
CA LEU A 266 12.52 3.30 -2.90
C LEU A 266 13.18 2.55 -4.08
N ALA A 267 14.32 3.05 -4.55
CA ALA A 267 15.10 2.45 -5.62
C ALA A 267 15.64 1.07 -5.22
N ALA A 268 16.16 0.95 -3.99
CA ALA A 268 16.68 -0.30 -3.45
C ALA A 268 15.58 -1.35 -3.28
N MET A 269 14.42 -0.97 -2.75
CA MET A 269 13.27 -1.86 -2.59
C MET A 269 12.72 -2.33 -3.95
N ALA A 270 12.64 -1.45 -4.95
CA ALA A 270 12.24 -1.85 -6.30
C ALA A 270 13.22 -2.88 -6.92
N THR A 271 14.53 -2.72 -6.68
CA THR A 271 15.53 -3.69 -7.11
C THR A 271 15.40 -5.00 -6.34
N LEU A 272 15.16 -4.94 -5.03
CA LEU A 272 14.92 -6.11 -4.16
C LEU A 272 13.70 -6.93 -4.65
N ILE A 273 12.59 -6.27 -4.93
CA ILE A 273 11.36 -6.90 -5.46
C ILE A 273 11.65 -7.62 -6.78
N ARG A 274 12.35 -6.98 -7.71
CA ARG A 274 12.74 -7.61 -8.97
C ARG A 274 13.72 -8.75 -8.80
N SER A 275 14.59 -8.68 -7.79
CA SER A 275 15.49 -9.79 -7.45
C SER A 275 14.70 -11.03 -7.03
N PHE A 276 13.62 -10.87 -6.26
CA PHE A 276 12.70 -11.98 -5.94
C PHE A 276 11.91 -12.47 -7.15
N ALA A 277 11.50 -11.56 -8.03
CA ALA A 277 10.80 -11.90 -9.26
C ALA A 277 11.70 -12.55 -10.34
N GLY A 278 13.02 -12.43 -10.21
CA GLY A 278 13.99 -12.94 -11.17
C GLY A 278 14.01 -12.23 -12.52
N THR A 279 13.41 -11.04 -12.62
CA THR A 279 13.35 -10.27 -13.89
C THR A 279 13.36 -8.76 -13.67
N GLN A 280 14.10 -8.04 -14.55
CA GLN A 280 14.16 -6.57 -14.54
C GLN A 280 12.87 -5.90 -15.04
N GLY A 281 12.12 -6.58 -15.89
CA GLY A 281 11.01 -5.97 -16.64
C GLY A 281 9.69 -5.84 -15.87
N ILE A 282 9.67 -6.12 -14.59
CA ILE A 282 8.46 -5.98 -13.76
C ILE A 282 8.34 -4.55 -13.27
N PRO A 283 7.22 -3.83 -13.60
CA PRO A 283 6.91 -2.55 -13.01
C PRO A 283 6.60 -2.72 -11.51
N VAL A 284 6.95 -1.74 -10.71
CA VAL A 284 6.71 -1.72 -9.25
C VAL A 284 5.91 -0.46 -8.90
N TRP A 285 4.98 -0.60 -7.96
CA TRP A 285 4.21 0.52 -7.43
C TRP A 285 4.70 0.88 -6.02
N ALA A 286 5.12 2.12 -5.81
CA ALA A 286 5.28 2.71 -4.49
C ALA A 286 3.88 3.10 -3.98
N GLY A 287 3.18 2.16 -3.32
CA GLY A 287 1.80 2.32 -2.84
C GLY A 287 1.68 3.29 -1.68
N GLU A 288 2.74 3.33 -0.85
CA GLU A 288 2.95 4.35 0.17
C GLU A 288 4.42 4.70 0.27
N PHE A 289 4.72 5.98 0.41
CA PHE A 289 6.06 6.44 0.71
C PHE A 289 6.05 7.89 1.19
N ASN A 290 6.94 8.19 2.13
CA ASN A 290 7.15 9.53 2.68
C ASN A 290 8.40 9.56 3.58
N THR A 291 8.74 10.76 4.05
CA THR A 291 9.56 11.05 5.23
C THR A 291 8.78 11.95 6.17
N CYS A 292 9.24 12.19 7.40
CA CYS A 292 8.46 12.92 8.41
C CYS A 292 9.24 14.09 9.04
N LEU A 293 8.53 15.00 9.74
CA LEU A 293 9.13 16.15 10.41
C LEU A 293 10.14 15.79 11.49
N LYS A 294 10.04 14.59 12.06
CA LYS A 294 11.02 14.10 13.03
C LYS A 294 12.40 13.94 12.40
N ASP A 295 12.44 13.58 11.12
CA ASP A 295 13.69 13.34 10.40
C ASP A 295 14.14 14.59 9.64
N LEU A 296 13.19 15.33 9.05
CA LEU A 296 13.46 16.48 8.19
C LEU A 296 12.40 17.60 8.36
N PRO A 297 12.81 18.88 8.42
CA PRO A 297 11.86 20.00 8.33
C PRO A 297 11.14 20.00 6.95
N GLU A 298 10.04 20.74 6.79
CA GLU A 298 9.20 20.76 5.57
C GLU A 298 10.01 20.93 4.28
N LYS A 299 10.98 21.87 4.26
CA LYS A 299 11.88 22.03 3.12
C LYS A 299 12.73 20.79 2.84
N GLY A 300 13.22 20.14 3.87
CA GLY A 300 13.99 18.90 3.75
C GLY A 300 13.14 17.74 3.24
N GLN A 301 11.86 17.67 3.66
CA GLN A 301 10.92 16.68 3.13
C GLN A 301 10.70 16.85 1.62
N ALA A 302 10.58 18.10 1.16
CA ALA A 302 10.44 18.41 -0.25
C ALA A 302 11.70 18.00 -1.05
N GLU A 303 12.89 18.30 -0.54
CA GLU A 303 14.16 17.91 -1.16
C GLU A 303 14.33 16.39 -1.17
N TRP A 304 13.96 15.71 -0.07
CA TRP A 304 13.96 14.26 0.00
C TRP A 304 13.02 13.65 -1.05
N LEU A 305 11.79 14.14 -1.15
CA LEU A 305 10.81 13.67 -2.12
C LEU A 305 11.34 13.74 -3.57
N GLU A 306 11.93 14.88 -3.94
CA GLU A 306 12.51 15.07 -5.26
C GLU A 306 13.59 14.01 -5.56
N LYS A 307 14.56 13.86 -4.65
CA LYS A 307 15.68 12.93 -4.82
C LYS A 307 15.21 11.47 -4.81
N ALA A 308 14.30 11.12 -3.89
CA ALA A 308 13.81 9.75 -3.75
C ALA A 308 13.01 9.30 -4.99
N VAL A 309 12.15 10.17 -5.52
CA VAL A 309 11.36 9.85 -6.72
C VAL A 309 12.26 9.77 -7.96
N HIS A 310 13.24 10.66 -8.13
CA HIS A 310 14.18 10.57 -9.23
C HIS A 310 14.99 9.25 -9.20
N ALA A 311 15.55 8.89 -8.04
CA ALA A 311 16.25 7.61 -7.88
C ALA A 311 15.35 6.40 -8.16
N ALA A 312 14.09 6.46 -7.73
CA ALA A 312 13.10 5.41 -7.97
C ALA A 312 12.73 5.28 -9.45
N ILE A 313 12.55 6.40 -10.16
CA ILE A 313 12.30 6.43 -11.61
C ILE A 313 13.46 5.80 -12.39
N GLU A 314 14.69 6.12 -12.03
CA GLU A 314 15.91 5.53 -12.64
C GLU A 314 15.96 4.01 -12.43
N GLN A 315 15.36 3.52 -11.34
CA GLN A 315 15.21 2.08 -11.06
C GLN A 315 13.87 1.52 -11.52
N GLY A 316 13.13 2.20 -12.41
CA GLY A 316 11.92 1.69 -13.05
C GLY A 316 10.73 1.51 -12.10
N VAL A 317 10.63 2.26 -11.02
CA VAL A 317 9.37 2.40 -10.29
C VAL A 317 8.36 3.08 -11.20
N SER A 318 7.19 2.46 -11.34
CA SER A 318 6.21 2.85 -12.35
C SER A 318 5.19 3.83 -11.80
N TRP A 319 4.55 3.48 -10.68
CA TRP A 319 3.50 4.28 -10.05
C TRP A 319 3.91 4.71 -8.65
N PHE A 320 3.41 5.90 -8.28
CA PHE A 320 3.71 6.55 -7.02
C PHE A 320 2.42 7.01 -6.36
N SER A 321 2.11 6.54 -5.15
CA SER A 321 1.02 7.03 -4.31
C SER A 321 1.60 7.57 -3.02
N TYR A 322 1.77 8.88 -2.96
CA TYR A 322 2.35 9.57 -1.80
C TYR A 322 1.48 9.41 -0.55
N TRP A 323 2.06 9.21 0.59
CA TRP A 323 1.40 9.23 1.88
C TRP A 323 1.65 10.57 2.56
N ASP A 324 0.69 11.47 2.67
CA ASP A 324 -0.69 11.34 2.21
C ASP A 324 -1.18 12.66 1.56
N SER A 325 -2.47 12.78 1.31
CA SER A 325 -3.01 13.95 0.63
C SER A 325 -3.04 15.19 1.51
N HIS A 326 -3.56 15.09 2.74
CA HIS A 326 -3.73 16.23 3.66
C HIS A 326 -3.17 15.91 5.04
N ASP A 327 -2.59 16.93 5.69
CA ASP A 327 -2.26 16.86 7.10
C ASP A 327 -3.50 16.51 7.92
N VAL A 328 -3.33 15.74 8.98
CA VAL A 328 -4.41 15.36 9.90
C VAL A 328 -4.64 16.46 10.92
N ASP A 329 -5.90 16.74 11.27
CA ASP A 329 -6.27 17.73 12.29
C ASP A 329 -5.79 17.28 13.69
N HIS A 330 -5.12 18.19 14.40
CA HIS A 330 -4.60 17.96 15.76
C HIS A 330 -5.68 17.62 16.81
N LYS A 331 -6.98 17.78 16.47
CA LYS A 331 -8.07 17.29 17.36
C LYS A 331 -8.04 15.76 17.52
N PHE A 332 -7.47 15.03 16.55
CA PHE A 332 -7.21 13.60 16.66
C PHE A 332 -5.86 13.38 17.33
N GLN A 333 -5.81 12.53 18.35
CA GLN A 333 -4.58 12.27 19.10
C GLN A 333 -3.79 11.15 18.46
N PHE A 334 -2.75 11.50 17.71
CA PHE A 334 -1.82 10.57 17.07
C PHE A 334 -0.39 10.69 17.60
N ASP A 335 0.49 9.83 17.11
CA ASP A 335 1.92 10.11 17.10
C ASP A 335 2.15 11.42 16.32
N PRO A 336 2.93 12.37 16.85
CA PRO A 336 3.17 13.66 16.21
C PRO A 336 3.68 13.61 14.76
N VAL A 337 4.27 12.49 14.33
CA VAL A 337 4.72 12.32 12.94
C VAL A 337 3.57 12.37 11.93
N GLU A 338 2.36 11.96 12.34
CA GLU A 338 1.19 11.83 11.45
C GLU A 338 0.54 13.19 11.08
N TYR A 339 0.83 14.26 11.83
CA TYR A 339 0.18 15.57 11.62
C TYR A 339 0.74 16.38 10.46
N SER A 340 1.81 15.92 9.82
CA SER A 340 2.55 16.74 8.85
C SER A 340 2.97 15.99 7.59
N LEU A 341 2.36 14.83 7.34
CA LEU A 341 2.72 13.98 6.22
C LEU A 341 2.08 14.43 4.90
N GLY A 342 1.01 15.23 4.93
CA GLY A 342 0.26 15.67 3.77
C GLY A 342 1.05 16.48 2.74
N LEU A 343 0.68 16.37 1.47
CA LEU A 343 1.08 17.33 0.42
C LEU A 343 0.39 18.68 0.59
N LEU A 344 -0.79 18.63 1.23
CA LEU A 344 -1.64 19.78 1.55
C LEU A 344 -1.76 19.88 3.07
N THR A 345 -1.86 21.10 3.58
CA THR A 345 -2.30 21.31 4.95
C THR A 345 -3.76 20.90 5.11
N ASN A 346 -4.22 20.74 6.34
CA ASN A 346 -5.60 20.39 6.64
C ASN A 346 -6.63 21.39 6.07
N ASP A 347 -6.27 22.65 5.92
CA ASP A 347 -7.09 23.69 5.29
C ASP A 347 -6.91 23.82 3.76
N GLY A 348 -6.14 22.91 3.14
CA GLY A 348 -5.97 22.81 1.70
C GLY A 348 -4.85 23.67 1.09
N ARG A 349 -3.99 24.30 1.89
CA ARG A 349 -2.82 25.02 1.37
C ARG A 349 -1.76 24.02 0.88
N VAL A 350 -1.22 24.25 -0.32
CA VAL A 350 -0.14 23.43 -0.90
C VAL A 350 1.16 23.67 -0.12
N LYS A 351 1.75 22.60 0.41
CA LYS A 351 3.03 22.58 1.13
C LYS A 351 4.21 22.54 0.14
N GLU A 352 5.45 22.67 0.63
CA GLU A 352 6.64 22.61 -0.24
C GLU A 352 6.74 21.24 -0.94
N GLN A 353 6.54 20.12 -0.23
CA GLN A 353 6.49 18.81 -0.85
C GLN A 353 5.32 18.65 -1.83
N GLY A 354 4.21 19.34 -1.63
CA GLY A 354 3.09 19.36 -2.58
C GLY A 354 3.48 20.03 -3.92
N ARG A 355 4.27 21.11 -3.88
CA ARG A 355 4.80 21.74 -5.09
C ARG A 355 5.79 20.85 -5.82
N VAL A 356 6.67 20.15 -5.09
CA VAL A 356 7.59 19.18 -5.67
C VAL A 356 6.84 18.02 -6.29
N PHE A 357 5.82 17.46 -5.62
CA PHE A 357 4.96 16.44 -6.18
C PHE A 357 4.32 16.89 -7.50
N GLN A 358 3.78 18.12 -7.54
CA GLN A 358 3.20 18.72 -8.76
C GLN A 358 4.20 18.81 -9.90
N GLN A 359 5.45 19.21 -9.61
CA GLN A 359 6.53 19.29 -10.60
C GLN A 359 6.90 17.90 -11.13
N LEU A 360 7.03 16.91 -10.25
CA LEU A 360 7.34 15.53 -10.62
C LEU A 360 6.21 14.91 -11.47
N ALA A 361 4.96 15.11 -11.07
CA ALA A 361 3.81 14.66 -11.84
C ALA A 361 3.78 15.31 -13.23
N ALA A 362 4.00 16.62 -13.34
CA ALA A 362 4.08 17.31 -14.62
C ALA A 362 5.25 16.83 -15.49
N ALA A 363 6.38 16.49 -14.86
CA ALA A 363 7.57 16.05 -15.56
C ALA A 363 7.48 14.62 -16.08
N TYR A 364 6.83 13.70 -15.34
CA TYR A 364 6.94 12.27 -15.61
C TYR A 364 5.64 11.56 -15.93
N ARG A 365 4.48 12.03 -15.48
CA ARG A 365 3.18 11.37 -15.71
C ARG A 365 2.97 11.07 -17.19
N GLY A 366 2.59 9.84 -17.50
CA GLY A 366 2.36 9.34 -18.85
C GLY A 366 3.62 9.01 -19.64
N LYS A 367 4.82 9.37 -19.16
CA LYS A 367 6.08 8.94 -19.80
C LYS A 367 6.31 7.45 -19.59
N ARG A 368 6.99 6.83 -20.54
CA ARG A 368 7.31 5.41 -20.49
C ARG A 368 8.32 5.12 -19.37
N VAL A 369 8.11 4.03 -18.67
CA VAL A 369 9.03 3.51 -17.66
C VAL A 369 10.27 2.94 -18.37
N ASN A 370 11.44 3.33 -17.88
CA ASN A 370 12.71 2.78 -18.31
C ASN A 370 13.26 1.89 -17.19
N PHE A 371 13.72 0.69 -17.53
CA PHE A 371 14.36 -0.21 -16.58
C PHE A 371 15.87 -0.13 -16.69
N PRO A 372 16.59 -0.33 -15.56
CA PRO A 372 18.05 -0.42 -15.60
C PRO A 372 18.51 -1.55 -16.53
N THR A 373 19.61 -1.32 -17.23
CA THR A 373 20.25 -2.35 -18.09
C THR A 373 21.25 -3.22 -17.32
N ALA A 374 21.61 -2.82 -16.09
CA ALA A 374 22.49 -3.59 -15.22
C ALA A 374 21.89 -4.96 -14.88
N SER A 375 22.73 -5.96 -14.67
CA SER A 375 22.29 -7.29 -14.24
C SER A 375 21.61 -7.20 -12.88
N LEU A 376 20.51 -7.96 -12.73
CA LEU A 376 19.79 -8.02 -11.47
C LEU A 376 20.62 -8.80 -10.44
N PRO A 377 20.86 -8.26 -9.24
CA PRO A 377 21.53 -9.02 -8.19
C PRO A 377 20.64 -10.16 -7.69
N SER A 378 21.25 -11.22 -7.19
CA SER A 378 20.49 -12.27 -6.49
C SER A 378 19.82 -11.71 -5.24
N PRO A 379 18.62 -12.17 -4.86
CA PRO A 379 17.97 -11.71 -3.64
C PRO A 379 18.82 -12.08 -2.40
N PRO A 380 18.62 -11.40 -1.25
CA PRO A 380 19.36 -11.71 -0.04
C PRO A 380 19.10 -13.16 0.40
N SER A 381 20.16 -13.90 0.68
CA SER A 381 20.08 -15.27 1.24
C SER A 381 19.72 -15.27 2.73
N ASP A 382 20.16 -14.26 3.47
CA ASP A 382 19.72 -14.01 4.84
C ASP A 382 18.42 -13.18 4.82
N ARG A 383 17.31 -13.86 5.16
CA ARG A 383 15.96 -13.30 5.18
C ARG A 383 15.57 -12.69 6.52
N THR A 384 16.54 -12.17 7.25
CA THR A 384 16.32 -11.30 8.41
C THR A 384 16.32 -9.85 7.98
N VAL A 385 15.71 -8.97 8.77
CA VAL A 385 15.79 -7.52 8.56
C VAL A 385 17.23 -7.03 8.41
N ASN A 386 18.16 -7.55 9.26
CA ASN A 386 19.57 -7.20 9.17
C ASN A 386 20.22 -7.70 7.88
N GLY A 387 19.98 -8.95 7.49
CA GLY A 387 20.52 -9.52 6.24
C GLY A 387 20.05 -8.75 5.01
N THR A 388 18.78 -8.36 4.96
CA THR A 388 18.24 -7.54 3.88
C THR A 388 18.84 -6.13 3.88
N TRP A 389 19.07 -5.52 5.04
CA TRP A 389 19.79 -4.24 5.10
C TRP A 389 21.23 -4.37 4.61
N GLN A 390 21.96 -5.43 4.96
CA GLN A 390 23.31 -5.66 4.43
C GLN A 390 23.31 -5.79 2.92
N TRP A 391 22.31 -6.45 2.35
CA TRP A 391 22.12 -6.52 0.90
C TRP A 391 21.87 -5.12 0.29
N ILE A 392 21.00 -4.32 0.89
CA ILE A 392 20.71 -2.94 0.45
C ILE A 392 21.97 -2.07 0.50
N LEU A 393 22.73 -2.10 1.61
CA LEU A 393 23.95 -1.32 1.75
C LEU A 393 25.02 -1.73 0.72
N THR A 394 25.14 -3.02 0.44
CA THR A 394 26.01 -3.53 -0.60
C THR A 394 25.60 -3.03 -1.98
N TRP A 395 24.29 -3.07 -2.29
CA TRP A 395 23.75 -2.55 -3.54
C TRP A 395 23.96 -1.04 -3.69
N LEU A 396 23.84 -0.29 -2.59
CA LEU A 396 24.10 1.16 -2.55
C LEU A 396 25.60 1.52 -2.60
N GLU A 397 26.51 0.54 -2.46
CA GLU A 397 27.94 0.75 -2.23
C GLU A 397 28.20 1.68 -1.02
N TRP A 398 27.31 1.61 -0.01
CA TRP A 398 27.32 2.47 1.15
C TRP A 398 28.01 1.78 2.34
N LYS A 399 28.95 2.51 2.96
CA LYS A 399 29.60 2.10 4.20
C LYS A 399 29.10 3.02 5.31
N ALA A 400 28.31 2.45 6.23
CA ALA A 400 27.83 3.16 7.42
C ALA A 400 28.96 3.42 8.41
#